data_9d20deb676201082e2f2a8b028920489
#
_entry.id   9d20deb676201082e2f2a8b028920489
#
_cell.length_a   1.000
_cell.length_b   1.000
_cell.length_c   1.000
_cell.angle_alpha   90.00
_cell.angle_beta   90.00
_cell.angle_gamma   90.00
#
_symmetry.space_group_name_H-M   'P 1'
#
loop_
_entity.id
_entity.type
_entity.pdbx_description
1 polymer ?
#
loop_
_entity_poly.entity_id
_entity_poly.type
_entity_poly.pdbx_seq_one_letter_code
_entity_poly.pdbx_strand_id
1 'polypeptide(L)'
;MRRRRRRSRLWLRLATQNRPQSIQSLDLDVSLSVRPGSARFVVETEGGTIEAANVVIATGPYQCPAIPQALAAAVGNFFQIHSSQYRNPADLPPGAVLIVGSGASGCQIAEDLLPGGRRVYLAAGAHRPVPRRYRGRDFAFWEFALAEFDRTVERRPPERVSPLLTGVNGGHDLDLRCLAQAGVVLLGHVIRGGAGKLALAPDLRATLLRGDGWYVQFTNAVDAHVRQPGLDAPKDEGRGRGCRIRRRSPRPSWIWT
;
A
#
# COMPACT_ATOMS: atom_id res chain seq x y z
N MET A 1 15.80 -3.75 -33.49
CA MET A 1 14.96 -3.30 -32.39
C MET A 1 14.67 -4.48 -31.46
N ARG A 2 15.39 -4.61 -30.34
CA ARG A 2 15.18 -5.69 -29.36
C ARG A 2 14.08 -5.25 -28.39
N ARG A 3 12.89 -5.89 -28.46
CA ARG A 3 11.83 -5.72 -27.45
C ARG A 3 12.34 -6.26 -26.11
N ARG A 4 12.50 -5.38 -25.12
CA ARG A 4 12.75 -5.78 -23.72
C ARG A 4 11.52 -6.53 -23.21
N ARG A 5 11.65 -7.82 -22.96
CA ARG A 5 10.64 -8.63 -22.26
C ARG A 5 10.52 -8.09 -20.82
N ARG A 6 9.33 -7.67 -20.44
CA ARG A 6 9.02 -7.26 -19.07
C ARG A 6 8.74 -8.51 -18.25
N ARG A 7 9.49 -8.73 -17.18
CA ARG A 7 9.22 -9.81 -16.22
C ARG A 7 8.11 -9.34 -15.28
N SER A 8 6.98 -10.03 -15.28
CA SER A 8 5.87 -9.82 -14.36
C SER A 8 5.81 -11.01 -13.41
N ARG A 9 5.74 -10.75 -12.09
CA ARG A 9 5.49 -11.84 -11.12
C ARG A 9 4.00 -12.15 -11.13
N LEU A 10 3.66 -13.36 -11.53
CA LEU A 10 2.28 -13.83 -11.53
C LEU A 10 2.07 -14.77 -10.34
N TRP A 11 1.03 -14.51 -9.55
CA TRP A 11 0.58 -15.43 -8.52
C TRP A 11 -0.49 -16.32 -9.11
N LEU A 12 -0.17 -17.58 -9.37
CA LEU A 12 -1.14 -18.55 -9.87
C LEU A 12 -1.63 -19.40 -8.70
N ARG A 13 -2.92 -19.33 -8.39
CA ARG A 13 -3.57 -20.25 -7.47
C ARG A 13 -4.15 -21.40 -8.29
N LEU A 14 -3.46 -22.52 -8.33
CA LEU A 14 -4.00 -23.75 -8.90
C LEU A 14 -4.93 -24.40 -7.86
N ALA A 15 -6.23 -24.28 -8.09
CA ALA A 15 -7.22 -25.09 -7.37
C ALA A 15 -7.43 -26.39 -8.14
N THR A 16 -6.72 -27.45 -7.78
CA THR A 16 -7.11 -28.81 -8.15
C THR A 16 -8.18 -29.27 -7.17
N GLN A 17 -9.23 -29.92 -7.69
CA GLN A 17 -10.28 -30.52 -6.86
C GLN A 17 -9.62 -31.47 -5.85
N ASN A 18 -9.56 -31.09 -4.58
CA ASN A 18 -9.25 -31.91 -3.40
C ASN A 18 -8.03 -31.59 -2.53
N ARG A 19 -7.28 -30.49 -2.67
CA ARG A 19 -6.43 -29.99 -1.55
C ARG A 19 -5.90 -28.58 -1.84
N PRO A 20 -5.87 -27.66 -0.86
CA PRO A 20 -5.12 -26.41 -1.01
C PRO A 20 -3.63 -26.73 -0.99
N GLN A 21 -2.98 -26.68 -2.14
CA GLN A 21 -1.53 -26.73 -2.22
C GLN A 21 -0.98 -25.32 -1.95
N SER A 22 0.15 -25.27 -1.29
CA SER A 22 0.89 -24.05 -0.93
C SER A 22 1.07 -23.12 -2.11
N ILE A 23 0.88 -21.83 -1.90
CA ILE A 23 1.17 -20.79 -2.87
C ILE A 23 2.69 -20.77 -3.09
N GLN A 24 3.16 -21.26 -4.21
CA GLN A 24 4.53 -21.05 -4.66
C GLN A 24 4.57 -19.80 -5.53
N SER A 25 5.46 -18.86 -5.21
CA SER A 25 5.77 -17.76 -6.11
C SER A 25 6.68 -18.30 -7.20
N LEU A 26 6.16 -18.38 -8.40
CA LEU A 26 6.95 -18.68 -9.58
C LEU A 26 7.23 -17.35 -10.28
N ASP A 27 8.50 -17.02 -10.52
CA ASP A 27 8.87 -15.94 -11.44
C ASP A 27 8.61 -16.47 -12.86
N LEU A 28 7.43 -16.19 -13.38
CA LEU A 28 6.99 -16.73 -14.67
C LEU A 28 6.91 -15.62 -15.72
N ASP A 29 7.60 -15.80 -16.83
CA ASP A 29 7.22 -15.16 -18.08
C ASP A 29 5.97 -15.89 -18.60
N VAL A 30 4.81 -15.26 -18.46
CA VAL A 30 3.55 -15.83 -18.93
C VAL A 30 3.15 -15.18 -20.24
N SER A 31 3.07 -15.94 -21.30
CA SER A 31 2.35 -15.55 -22.50
C SER A 31 0.95 -16.16 -22.49
N LEU A 32 -0.05 -15.34 -22.77
CA LEU A 32 -1.43 -15.77 -22.89
C LEU A 32 -1.78 -15.85 -24.38
N SER A 33 -2.12 -17.01 -24.88
CA SER A 33 -2.62 -17.16 -26.23
C SER A 33 -4.02 -17.77 -26.24
N VAL A 34 -4.91 -17.20 -27.06
CA VAL A 34 -6.24 -17.76 -27.34
C VAL A 34 -6.17 -18.44 -28.69
N ARG A 35 -6.41 -19.75 -28.75
CA ARG A 35 -6.46 -20.47 -30.00
C ARG A 35 -7.84 -20.31 -30.68
N PRO A 36 -7.90 -19.94 -31.98
CA PRO A 36 -9.17 -19.87 -32.70
C PRO A 36 -9.87 -21.24 -32.69
N GLY A 37 -11.15 -21.24 -32.37
CA GLY A 37 -11.99 -22.46 -32.42
C GLY A 37 -12.03 -23.29 -31.12
N SER A 38 -11.27 -22.97 -30.11
CA SER A 38 -11.38 -23.57 -28.78
C SER A 38 -11.80 -22.51 -27.74
N ALA A 39 -12.77 -22.81 -26.90
CA ALA A 39 -13.17 -21.97 -25.77
C ALA A 39 -12.18 -22.06 -24.59
N ARG A 40 -10.92 -22.34 -24.85
CA ARG A 40 -9.86 -22.56 -23.86
C ARG A 40 -8.74 -21.55 -24.00
N PHE A 41 -8.24 -21.12 -22.86
CA PHE A 41 -7.00 -20.36 -22.77
C PHE A 41 -5.83 -21.31 -22.60
N VAL A 42 -4.74 -21.02 -23.31
CA VAL A 42 -3.47 -21.70 -23.14
C VAL A 42 -2.51 -20.73 -22.46
N VAL A 43 -2.03 -21.10 -21.29
CA VAL A 43 -1.08 -20.32 -20.51
C VAL A 43 0.28 -21.00 -20.59
N GLU A 44 1.24 -20.35 -21.22
CA GLU A 44 2.62 -20.84 -21.33
C GLU A 44 3.44 -20.32 -20.15
N THR A 45 4.13 -21.22 -19.46
CA THR A 45 4.97 -20.93 -18.30
C THR A 45 6.32 -21.61 -18.46
N GLU A 46 7.31 -21.21 -17.66
CA GLU A 46 8.61 -21.89 -17.62
C GLU A 46 8.49 -23.37 -17.22
N GLY A 47 7.46 -23.72 -16.44
CA GLY A 47 7.17 -25.09 -16.01
C GLY A 47 6.30 -25.89 -16.96
N GLY A 48 5.91 -25.33 -18.13
CA GLY A 48 5.08 -25.99 -19.13
C GLY A 48 3.81 -25.23 -19.48
N THR A 49 2.94 -25.87 -20.24
CA THR A 49 1.70 -25.31 -20.77
C THR A 49 0.51 -25.74 -19.92
N ILE A 50 -0.36 -24.79 -19.57
CA ILE A 50 -1.59 -25.03 -18.82
C ILE A 50 -2.78 -24.66 -19.70
N GLU A 51 -3.71 -25.59 -19.87
CA GLU A 51 -5.00 -25.32 -20.52
C GLU A 51 -6.07 -25.04 -19.48
N ALA A 52 -6.79 -23.91 -19.63
CA ALA A 52 -7.82 -23.49 -18.71
C ALA A 52 -9.08 -22.99 -19.43
N ALA A 53 -10.25 -23.31 -18.91
CA ALA A 53 -11.52 -22.76 -19.44
C ALA A 53 -11.64 -21.25 -19.14
N ASN A 54 -11.11 -20.82 -18.01
CA ASN A 54 -11.14 -19.42 -17.57
C ASN A 54 -9.78 -19.02 -17.00
N VAL A 55 -9.35 -17.79 -17.26
CA VAL A 55 -8.13 -17.19 -16.69
C VAL A 55 -8.50 -15.88 -16.02
N VAL A 56 -8.16 -15.77 -14.74
CA VAL A 56 -8.33 -14.54 -13.97
C VAL A 56 -6.99 -13.83 -13.82
N ILE A 57 -6.88 -12.65 -14.40
CA ILE A 57 -5.69 -11.80 -14.28
C ILE A 57 -5.85 -10.98 -13.00
N ALA A 58 -5.18 -11.39 -11.93
CA ALA A 58 -5.25 -10.77 -10.61
C ALA A 58 -3.88 -10.20 -10.17
N THR A 59 -3.15 -9.62 -11.10
CA THR A 59 -1.77 -9.15 -10.92
C THR A 59 -1.69 -7.83 -10.13
N GLY A 60 -2.79 -7.10 -9.99
CA GLY A 60 -2.85 -5.80 -9.32
C GLY A 60 -2.16 -4.67 -10.13
N PRO A 61 -2.26 -3.41 -9.68
CA PRO A 61 -1.75 -2.26 -10.41
C PRO A 61 -0.27 -1.91 -10.10
N TYR A 62 0.36 -2.52 -9.09
CA TYR A 62 1.65 -2.07 -8.53
C TYR A 62 2.83 -2.99 -8.87
N GLN A 63 2.82 -3.64 -10.02
CA GLN A 63 3.83 -4.63 -10.40
C GLN A 63 5.14 -4.04 -10.91
N CYS A 64 5.07 -2.85 -11.51
CA CYS A 64 6.26 -2.18 -12.03
C CYS A 64 6.71 -1.12 -11.03
N PRO A 65 7.82 -1.35 -10.31
CA PRO A 65 8.37 -0.33 -9.43
C PRO A 65 8.78 0.90 -10.25
N ALA A 66 8.33 2.08 -9.82
CA ALA A 66 8.66 3.33 -10.48
C ALA A 66 9.37 4.25 -9.49
N ILE A 67 10.67 4.45 -9.70
CA ILE A 67 11.42 5.52 -9.06
C ILE A 67 11.50 6.67 -10.07
N PRO A 68 10.99 7.88 -9.74
CA PRO A 68 11.08 9.00 -10.66
C PRO A 68 12.52 9.27 -11.05
N GLN A 69 12.81 9.31 -12.35
CA GLN A 69 14.17 9.40 -12.87
C GLN A 69 14.91 10.64 -12.34
N ALA A 70 14.22 11.77 -12.20
CA ALA A 70 14.77 12.99 -11.63
C ALA A 70 15.24 12.81 -10.17
N LEU A 71 14.60 11.93 -9.40
CA LEU A 71 15.02 11.60 -8.04
C LEU A 71 16.16 10.58 -8.04
N ALA A 72 16.07 9.55 -8.88
CA ALA A 72 17.12 8.55 -8.99
C ALA A 72 18.48 9.16 -9.37
N ALA A 73 18.50 10.08 -10.32
CA ALA A 73 19.71 10.77 -10.75
C ALA A 73 20.25 11.79 -9.72
N ALA A 74 19.38 12.29 -8.85
CA ALA A 74 19.72 13.36 -7.92
C ALA A 74 20.45 12.91 -6.68
N VAL A 75 20.30 11.63 -6.29
CA VAL A 75 20.74 11.13 -4.99
C VAL A 75 22.21 10.65 -5.03
N GLY A 76 22.86 10.67 -6.19
CA GLY A 76 24.27 10.34 -6.33
C GLY A 76 24.61 8.94 -5.80
N ASN A 77 25.57 8.85 -4.89
CA ASN A 77 26.07 7.60 -4.31
C ASN A 77 25.25 7.09 -3.10
N PHE A 78 24.09 7.66 -2.79
CA PHE A 78 23.25 7.14 -1.71
C PHE A 78 22.61 5.83 -2.10
N PHE A 79 22.55 4.91 -1.14
CA PHE A 79 21.78 3.68 -1.30
C PHE A 79 20.31 3.99 -1.52
N GLN A 80 19.74 3.46 -2.59
CA GLN A 80 18.37 3.72 -2.99
C GLN A 80 17.66 2.43 -3.39
N ILE A 81 16.46 2.22 -2.86
CA ILE A 81 15.60 1.09 -3.21
C ILE A 81 14.16 1.55 -3.38
N HIS A 82 13.41 0.83 -4.20
CA HIS A 82 11.95 0.94 -4.24
C HIS A 82 11.33 0.16 -3.07
N SER A 83 10.14 0.58 -2.59
CA SER A 83 9.45 -0.08 -1.47
C SER A 83 9.18 -1.57 -1.70
N SER A 84 9.06 -2.03 -2.95
CA SER A 84 8.93 -3.45 -3.28
C SER A 84 10.18 -4.28 -3.00
N GLN A 85 11.34 -3.64 -2.85
CA GLN A 85 12.62 -4.27 -2.54
C GLN A 85 12.94 -4.26 -1.04
N TYR A 86 12.20 -3.46 -0.27
CA TYR A 86 12.36 -3.42 1.17
C TYR A 86 11.84 -4.72 1.81
N ARG A 87 12.64 -5.35 2.64
CA ARG A 87 12.28 -6.57 3.37
C ARG A 87 12.23 -6.34 4.88
N ASN A 88 13.31 -5.76 5.43
CA ASN A 88 13.45 -5.53 6.86
C ASN A 88 14.50 -4.43 7.13
N PRO A 89 14.55 -3.86 8.34
CA PRO A 89 15.51 -2.81 8.70
C PRO A 89 16.98 -3.23 8.60
N ALA A 90 17.30 -4.51 8.77
CA ALA A 90 18.68 -5.02 8.78
C ALA A 90 19.31 -5.03 7.38
N ASP A 91 18.50 -5.10 6.33
CA ASP A 91 18.97 -5.09 4.94
C ASP A 91 19.43 -3.68 4.48
N LEU A 92 19.13 -2.65 5.27
CA LEU A 92 19.52 -1.29 4.94
C LEU A 92 20.91 -0.94 5.52
N PRO A 93 21.76 -0.21 4.78
CA PRO A 93 23.02 0.31 5.30
C PRO A 93 22.81 1.12 6.59
N PRO A 94 23.84 1.22 7.46
CA PRO A 94 23.79 2.09 8.63
C PRO A 94 23.48 3.55 8.27
N GLY A 95 22.83 4.28 9.19
CA GLY A 95 22.56 5.70 9.03
C GLY A 95 21.07 6.06 9.02
N ALA A 96 20.78 7.29 8.69
CA ALA A 96 19.43 7.82 8.58
C ALA A 96 18.74 7.32 7.30
N VAL A 97 17.42 7.20 7.35
CA VAL A 97 16.61 6.78 6.20
C VAL A 97 15.63 7.88 5.83
N LEU A 98 15.62 8.26 4.57
CA LEU A 98 14.58 9.10 3.98
C LEU A 98 13.61 8.23 3.19
N ILE A 99 12.35 8.26 3.58
CA ILE A 99 11.24 7.63 2.88
C ILE A 99 10.56 8.71 2.02
N VAL A 100 10.46 8.48 0.72
CA VAL A 100 9.77 9.40 -0.19
C VAL A 100 8.40 8.83 -0.52
N GLY A 101 7.35 9.50 -0.04
CA GLY A 101 5.97 9.11 -0.20
C GLY A 101 5.32 8.55 1.07
N SER A 102 4.15 9.09 1.39
CA SER A 102 3.37 8.77 2.59
C SER A 102 2.18 7.86 2.31
N GLY A 103 2.28 6.98 1.31
CA GLY A 103 1.34 5.89 1.11
C GLY A 103 1.47 4.80 2.19
N ALA A 104 0.62 3.78 2.15
CA ALA A 104 0.63 2.70 3.14
C ALA A 104 2.02 2.05 3.29
N SER A 105 2.72 1.76 2.18
CA SER A 105 4.08 1.20 2.22
C SER A 105 5.08 2.12 2.93
N GLY A 106 5.06 3.44 2.61
CA GLY A 106 5.96 4.40 3.26
C GLY A 106 5.72 4.50 4.77
N CYS A 107 4.46 4.54 5.19
CA CYS A 107 4.09 4.55 6.61
C CYS A 107 4.51 3.27 7.32
N GLN A 108 4.27 2.09 6.71
CA GLN A 108 4.65 0.80 7.29
C GLN A 108 6.17 0.63 7.41
N ILE A 109 6.94 1.10 6.41
CA ILE A 109 8.40 1.11 6.48
C ILE A 109 8.87 2.05 7.60
N ALA A 110 8.25 3.23 7.74
CA ALA A 110 8.57 4.14 8.83
C ALA A 110 8.34 3.49 10.20
N GLU A 111 7.19 2.83 10.40
CA GLU A 111 6.90 2.08 11.63
C GLU A 111 7.91 0.96 11.89
N ASP A 112 8.37 0.26 10.85
CA ASP A 112 9.29 -0.85 10.97
C ASP A 112 10.71 -0.42 11.33
N LEU A 113 11.12 0.79 10.94
CA LEU A 113 12.44 1.35 11.22
C LEU A 113 12.57 1.95 12.62
N LEU A 114 11.47 2.41 13.23
CA LEU A 114 11.48 3.09 14.52
C LEU A 114 12.07 2.26 15.68
N PRO A 115 11.73 0.96 15.84
CA PRO A 115 12.23 0.15 16.96
C PRO A 115 13.74 -0.01 17.00
N GLY A 116 14.41 0.13 15.85
CA GLY A 116 15.86 0.06 15.72
C GLY A 116 16.60 1.36 16.08
N GLY A 117 15.89 2.40 16.55
CA GLY A 117 16.49 3.69 16.90
C GLY A 117 17.04 4.48 15.71
N ARG A 118 16.71 4.09 14.48
CA ARG A 118 17.13 4.82 13.28
C ARG A 118 16.46 6.19 13.21
N ARG A 119 17.21 7.19 12.76
CA ARG A 119 16.63 8.48 12.39
C ARG A 119 15.88 8.31 11.07
N VAL A 120 14.55 8.47 11.12
CA VAL A 120 13.65 8.29 9.98
C VAL A 120 13.06 9.63 9.57
N TYR A 121 13.19 9.95 8.30
CA TYR A 121 12.54 11.09 7.65
C TYR A 121 11.47 10.58 6.70
N LEU A 122 10.32 11.24 6.63
CA LEU A 122 9.23 10.89 5.72
C LEU A 122 8.81 12.14 4.94
N ALA A 123 9.10 12.17 3.65
CA ALA A 123 8.60 13.21 2.75
C ALA A 123 7.15 12.89 2.38
N ALA A 124 6.22 13.68 2.93
CA ALA A 124 4.79 13.44 2.83
C ALA A 124 4.22 14.01 1.53
N GLY A 125 3.57 13.15 0.76
CA GLY A 125 2.72 13.52 -0.36
C GLY A 125 1.23 13.42 -0.02
N ALA A 126 0.38 13.44 -1.04
CA ALA A 126 -1.05 13.20 -0.86
C ALA A 126 -1.27 11.83 -0.18
N HIS A 127 -2.10 11.82 0.85
CA HIS A 127 -2.41 10.62 1.62
C HIS A 127 -3.87 10.68 2.11
N ARG A 128 -4.47 9.50 2.27
CA ARG A 128 -5.86 9.34 2.72
C ARG A 128 -5.88 8.49 3.99
N PRO A 129 -5.71 9.11 5.19
CA PRO A 129 -5.88 8.39 6.44
C PRO A 129 -7.35 8.03 6.63
N VAL A 130 -7.58 6.82 7.09
CA VAL A 130 -8.91 6.31 7.41
C VAL A 130 -8.81 5.48 8.69
N PRO A 131 -9.88 5.42 9.50
CA PRO A 131 -9.88 4.53 10.64
C PRO A 131 -9.88 3.07 10.16
N ARG A 132 -9.00 2.26 10.72
CA ARG A 132 -9.00 0.82 10.44
C ARG A 132 -10.30 0.17 10.89
N ARG A 133 -10.80 0.64 12.03
CA ARG A 133 -12.11 0.27 12.55
C ARG A 133 -12.85 1.50 13.03
N TYR A 134 -14.11 1.59 12.65
CA TYR A 134 -15.00 2.65 13.09
C TYR A 134 -16.34 2.03 13.50
N ARG A 135 -16.92 2.47 14.61
CA ARG A 135 -18.16 1.90 15.14
C ARG A 135 -18.14 0.36 15.19
N GLY A 136 -17.06 -0.22 15.71
CA GLY A 136 -16.90 -1.67 15.87
C GLY A 136 -16.76 -2.47 14.56
N ARG A 137 -16.80 -1.84 13.38
CA ARG A 137 -16.67 -2.49 12.07
C ARG A 137 -15.38 -2.08 11.38
N ASP A 138 -14.91 -2.96 10.51
CA ASP A 138 -13.72 -2.73 9.68
C ASP A 138 -13.98 -1.68 8.61
N PHE A 139 -12.93 -0.98 8.16
CA PHE A 139 -13.00 -0.02 7.06
C PHE A 139 -13.67 -0.63 5.81
N ALA A 140 -13.29 -1.85 5.43
CA ALA A 140 -13.83 -2.51 4.24
C ALA A 140 -15.34 -2.76 4.33
N PHE A 141 -15.86 -3.04 5.54
CA PHE A 141 -17.30 -3.15 5.77
C PHE A 141 -18.02 -1.84 5.43
N TRP A 142 -17.46 -0.70 5.85
CA TRP A 142 -18.06 0.60 5.58
C TRP A 142 -17.94 1.02 4.11
N GLU A 143 -16.83 0.72 3.42
CA GLU A 143 -16.71 0.95 1.98
C GLU A 143 -17.79 0.17 1.21
N PHE A 144 -18.09 -1.06 1.63
CA PHE A 144 -19.19 -1.84 1.06
C PHE A 144 -20.57 -1.23 1.39
N ALA A 145 -20.81 -0.90 2.64
CA ALA A 145 -22.10 -0.34 3.09
C ALA A 145 -22.39 1.03 2.43
N LEU A 146 -21.35 1.81 2.14
CA LEU A 146 -21.45 3.09 1.44
C LEU A 146 -21.48 2.95 -0.09
N ALA A 147 -21.54 1.72 -0.63
CA ALA A 147 -21.50 1.41 -2.07
C ALA A 147 -20.27 2.01 -2.81
N GLU A 148 -19.15 2.19 -2.10
CA GLU A 148 -17.92 2.73 -2.71
C GLU A 148 -17.31 1.74 -3.72
N PHE A 149 -17.52 0.42 -3.55
CA PHE A 149 -17.09 -0.59 -4.50
C PHE A 149 -17.89 -0.60 -5.80
N ASP A 150 -19.12 -0.07 -5.78
CA ASP A 150 -20.01 -0.02 -6.95
C ASP A 150 -19.75 1.23 -7.81
N ARG A 151 -18.84 2.11 -7.39
CA ARG A 151 -18.49 3.29 -8.16
C ARG A 151 -17.73 2.91 -9.43
N THR A 152 -18.27 3.31 -10.56
CA THR A 152 -17.60 3.17 -11.86
C THR A 152 -16.35 4.06 -11.93
N VAL A 153 -15.46 3.78 -12.90
CA VAL A 153 -14.21 4.54 -13.09
C VAL A 153 -14.50 6.03 -13.36
N GLU A 154 -15.59 6.31 -14.08
CA GLU A 154 -16.01 7.68 -14.45
C GLU A 154 -16.48 8.50 -13.24
N ARG A 155 -16.99 7.83 -12.21
CA ARG A 155 -17.47 8.46 -10.97
C ARG A 155 -16.42 8.53 -9.87
N ARG A 156 -15.22 7.99 -10.12
CA ARG A 156 -14.13 8.10 -9.16
C ARG A 156 -13.47 9.47 -9.24
N PRO A 157 -13.08 10.07 -8.11
CA PRO A 157 -12.36 11.33 -8.13
C PRO A 157 -11.05 11.20 -8.91
N PRO A 158 -10.60 12.25 -9.61
CA PRO A 158 -9.36 12.21 -10.38
C PRO A 158 -8.13 11.96 -9.51
N GLU A 159 -8.13 12.41 -8.26
CA GLU A 159 -7.08 12.14 -7.30
C GLU A 159 -7.25 10.75 -6.69
N ARG A 160 -6.51 9.78 -7.25
CA ARG A 160 -6.53 8.39 -6.77
C ARG A 160 -5.52 8.22 -5.63
N VAL A 161 -5.88 8.66 -4.44
CA VAL A 161 -5.09 8.40 -3.24
C VAL A 161 -5.67 7.18 -2.53
N SER A 162 -4.88 6.10 -2.48
CA SER A 162 -5.30 4.88 -1.76
C SER A 162 -5.42 5.15 -0.26
N PRO A 163 -6.39 4.54 0.43
CA PRO A 163 -6.51 4.65 1.87
C PRO A 163 -5.26 4.08 2.57
N LEU A 164 -4.86 4.71 3.65
CA LEU A 164 -3.78 4.22 4.50
C LEU A 164 -4.29 3.05 5.34
N LEU A 165 -3.96 1.85 4.92
CA LEU A 165 -4.38 0.62 5.59
C LEU A 165 -3.19 -0.27 5.89
N THR A 166 -3.23 -0.93 7.03
CA THR A 166 -2.28 -1.99 7.39
C THR A 166 -3.01 -3.18 7.98
N GLY A 167 -2.51 -4.38 7.71
CA GLY A 167 -2.93 -5.63 8.35
C GLY A 167 -2.01 -6.06 9.50
N VAL A 168 -0.93 -5.33 9.72
CA VAL A 168 0.07 -5.65 10.76
C VAL A 168 -0.60 -5.65 12.14
N ASN A 169 -0.32 -6.67 12.94
CA ASN A 169 -0.88 -6.84 14.29
C ASN A 169 -2.42 -6.78 14.36
N GLY A 170 -3.10 -7.35 13.37
CA GLY A 170 -4.57 -7.33 13.28
C GLY A 170 -5.15 -6.04 12.71
N GLY A 171 -4.30 -5.16 12.22
CA GLY A 171 -4.65 -3.87 11.63
C GLY A 171 -4.82 -2.75 12.66
N HIS A 172 -4.27 -1.59 12.33
CA HIS A 172 -4.38 -0.36 13.11
C HIS A 172 -4.42 0.86 12.17
N ASP A 173 -4.71 2.03 12.72
CA ASP A 173 -4.72 3.27 11.97
C ASP A 173 -3.29 3.68 11.61
N LEU A 174 -3.06 3.99 10.33
CA LEU A 174 -1.82 4.62 9.87
C LEU A 174 -2.03 6.14 9.84
N ASP A 175 -1.35 6.83 10.72
CA ASP A 175 -1.43 8.29 10.84
C ASP A 175 -0.04 8.92 10.89
N LEU A 176 0.19 9.92 10.02
CA LEU A 176 1.47 10.61 9.95
C LEU A 176 1.81 11.37 11.24
N ARG A 177 0.79 11.88 11.93
CA ARG A 177 0.99 12.59 13.22
C ARG A 177 1.43 11.62 14.30
N CYS A 178 0.92 10.40 14.28
CA CYS A 178 1.37 9.34 15.16
C CYS A 178 2.80 8.91 14.88
N LEU A 179 3.17 8.82 13.61
CA LEU A 179 4.56 8.59 13.22
C LEU A 179 5.49 9.71 13.72
N ALA A 180 5.05 10.97 13.60
CA ALA A 180 5.81 12.10 14.13
C ALA A 180 5.98 12.04 15.65
N GLN A 181 4.93 11.72 16.39
CA GLN A 181 5.00 11.54 17.86
C GLN A 181 5.91 10.38 18.27
N ALA A 182 6.03 9.37 17.41
CA ALA A 182 6.93 8.24 17.60
C ALA A 182 8.39 8.53 17.19
N GLY A 183 8.68 9.71 16.64
CA GLY A 183 10.03 10.15 16.31
C GLY A 183 10.36 10.25 14.83
N VAL A 184 9.40 10.01 13.92
CA VAL A 184 9.61 10.26 12.49
C VAL A 184 9.60 11.76 12.21
N VAL A 185 10.61 12.24 11.50
CA VAL A 185 10.65 13.63 11.06
C VAL A 185 9.85 13.77 9.76
N LEU A 186 8.71 14.43 9.83
CA LEU A 186 7.88 14.69 8.66
C LEU A 186 8.41 15.88 7.86
N LEU A 187 8.42 15.74 6.55
CA LEU A 187 8.89 16.75 5.58
C LEU A 187 7.79 16.98 4.54
N GLY A 188 7.81 18.12 3.87
CA GLY A 188 6.97 18.35 2.70
C GLY A 188 7.33 17.44 1.54
N HIS A 189 6.53 17.40 0.49
CA HIS A 189 6.79 16.53 -0.64
C HIS A 189 8.07 16.89 -1.38
N VAL A 190 8.71 15.91 -2.02
CA VAL A 190 9.91 16.14 -2.82
C VAL A 190 9.51 16.74 -4.16
N ILE A 191 10.03 17.95 -4.46
CA ILE A 191 9.78 18.66 -5.73
C ILE A 191 10.74 18.18 -6.81
N ARG A 192 12.03 18.13 -6.47
CA ARG A 192 13.12 17.78 -7.38
C ARG A 192 14.35 17.35 -6.61
N GLY A 193 15.29 16.74 -7.32
CA GLY A 193 16.60 16.44 -6.80
C GLY A 193 17.70 16.83 -7.79
N GLY A 194 18.91 17.05 -7.30
CA GLY A 194 20.09 17.35 -8.10
C GLY A 194 21.31 17.60 -7.24
N ALA A 195 22.51 17.26 -7.74
CA ALA A 195 23.78 17.48 -7.08
C ALA A 195 23.83 17.00 -5.61
N GLY A 196 23.29 15.83 -5.33
CA GLY A 196 23.24 15.26 -3.97
C GLY A 196 22.25 15.93 -3.01
N LYS A 197 21.36 16.78 -3.50
CA LYS A 197 20.38 17.51 -2.70
C LYS A 197 18.96 17.24 -3.19
N LEU A 198 18.00 17.27 -2.26
CA LEU A 198 16.57 17.21 -2.54
C LEU A 198 15.92 18.53 -2.15
N ALA A 199 15.13 19.09 -3.04
CA ALA A 199 14.28 20.23 -2.75
C ALA A 199 12.91 19.75 -2.28
N LEU A 200 12.46 20.27 -1.14
CA LEU A 200 11.20 19.94 -0.51
C LEU A 200 10.23 21.11 -0.60
N ALA A 201 8.96 20.84 -0.80
CA ALA A 201 7.92 21.86 -0.73
C ALA A 201 7.65 22.27 0.72
N PRO A 202 7.30 23.54 0.97
CA PRO A 202 6.88 23.99 2.30
C PRO A 202 5.39 23.70 2.56
N ASP A 203 4.90 22.54 2.14
CA ASP A 203 3.47 22.20 2.09
C ASP A 203 3.02 21.17 3.12
N LEU A 204 3.90 20.73 4.03
CA LEU A 204 3.60 19.69 5.01
C LEU A 204 2.30 19.95 5.79
N ARG A 205 2.12 21.20 6.28
CA ARG A 205 0.91 21.56 7.04
C ARG A 205 -0.36 21.40 6.19
N ALA A 206 -0.34 21.89 4.95
CA ALA A 206 -1.48 21.80 4.05
C ALA A 206 -1.79 20.34 3.69
N THR A 207 -0.75 19.54 3.47
CA THR A 207 -0.85 18.11 3.19
C THR A 207 -1.47 17.32 4.36
N LEU A 208 -1.06 17.61 5.60
CA LEU A 208 -1.65 16.99 6.78
C LEU A 208 -3.13 17.41 6.98
N LEU A 209 -3.45 18.69 6.81
CA LEU A 209 -4.83 19.17 6.92
C LEU A 209 -5.76 18.55 5.86
N ARG A 210 -5.26 18.34 4.64
CA ARG A 210 -6.01 17.63 3.59
C ARG A 210 -6.29 16.18 3.99
N GLY A 211 -5.30 15.51 4.56
CA GLY A 211 -5.48 14.16 5.13
C GLY A 211 -6.54 14.12 6.23
N ASP A 212 -6.52 15.11 7.14
CA ASP A 212 -7.54 15.24 8.18
C ASP A 212 -8.95 15.40 7.58
N GLY A 213 -9.07 16.15 6.50
CA GLY A 213 -10.33 16.32 5.76
C GLY A 213 -10.88 14.99 5.23
N TRP A 214 -10.03 14.12 4.68
CA TRP A 214 -10.43 12.78 4.23
C TRP A 214 -10.95 11.91 5.37
N TYR A 215 -10.28 11.93 6.51
CA TYR A 215 -10.71 11.18 7.70
C TYR A 215 -12.09 11.61 8.17
N VAL A 216 -12.30 12.93 8.31
CA VAL A 216 -13.58 13.52 8.73
C VAL A 216 -14.68 13.23 7.72
N GLN A 217 -14.39 13.35 6.43
CA GLN A 217 -15.36 13.04 5.38
C GLN A 217 -15.84 11.58 5.47
N PHE A 218 -14.90 10.63 5.65
CA PHE A 218 -15.25 9.23 5.78
C PHE A 218 -16.11 8.96 7.02
N THR A 219 -15.71 9.45 8.18
CA THR A 219 -16.47 9.23 9.42
C THR A 219 -17.86 9.86 9.36
N ASN A 220 -17.97 11.07 8.79
CA ASN A 220 -19.27 11.72 8.57
C ASN A 220 -20.18 10.94 7.62
N ALA A 221 -19.62 10.36 6.55
CA ALA A 221 -20.39 9.52 5.62
C ALA A 221 -20.92 8.26 6.32
N VAL A 222 -20.11 7.60 7.12
CA VAL A 222 -20.54 6.45 7.93
C VAL A 222 -21.62 6.87 8.93
N ASP A 223 -21.44 7.98 9.63
CA ASP A 223 -22.41 8.48 10.61
C ASP A 223 -23.74 8.85 9.96
N ALA A 224 -23.71 9.43 8.77
CA ALA A 224 -24.92 9.71 8.00
C ALA A 224 -25.63 8.43 7.58
N HIS A 225 -24.88 7.41 7.16
CA HIS A 225 -25.43 6.12 6.78
C HIS A 225 -26.09 5.41 7.97
N VAL A 226 -25.44 5.40 9.12
CA VAL A 226 -25.95 4.76 10.36
C VAL A 226 -27.22 5.41 10.91
N ARG A 227 -27.48 6.70 10.62
CA ARG A 227 -28.71 7.37 11.03
C ARG A 227 -29.95 6.94 10.24
N GLN A 228 -29.78 6.17 9.16
CA GLN A 228 -30.90 5.65 8.41
C GLN A 228 -31.71 4.64 9.22
N PRO A 229 -33.05 4.63 9.14
CA PRO A 229 -33.88 3.69 9.89
C PRO A 229 -33.53 2.24 9.55
N GLY A 230 -33.48 1.38 10.58
CA GLY A 230 -33.26 -0.06 10.43
C GLY A 230 -31.80 -0.51 10.43
N LEU A 231 -30.84 0.41 10.58
CA LEU A 231 -29.44 0.06 10.73
C LEU A 231 -29.05 0.07 12.21
N ASP A 232 -28.69 -1.10 12.74
CA ASP A 232 -28.11 -1.23 14.09
C ASP A 232 -26.57 -1.23 13.96
N ALA A 233 -25.95 -0.13 14.29
CA ALA A 233 -24.52 -0.03 14.37
C ALA A 233 -24.08 0.47 15.76
N PRO A 234 -23.03 -0.09 16.35
CA PRO A 234 -22.51 0.37 17.63
C PRO A 234 -22.28 1.87 17.63
N LYS A 235 -22.52 2.52 18.78
CA LYS A 235 -22.11 3.90 18.96
C LYS A 235 -20.61 4.02 18.79
N ASP A 236 -20.16 5.15 18.27
CA ASP A 236 -18.74 5.47 18.31
C ASP A 236 -18.30 5.57 19.77
N GLU A 237 -17.35 4.74 20.17
CA GLU A 237 -16.80 4.75 21.53
C GLU A 237 -15.89 5.96 21.79
N GLY A 238 -15.90 6.96 20.89
CA GLY A 238 -15.08 8.16 21.03
C GLY A 238 -13.58 7.88 20.99
N ARG A 239 -13.18 6.74 20.46
CA ARG A 239 -11.77 6.46 20.18
C ARG A 239 -11.34 7.34 19.01
N GLY A 240 -11.18 8.63 19.29
CA GLY A 240 -10.50 9.56 18.40
C GLY A 240 -9.19 8.94 17.92
N ARG A 241 -8.55 9.53 16.91
CA ARG A 241 -7.25 9.11 16.37
C ARG A 241 -6.28 8.78 17.51
N GLY A 242 -6.36 7.57 18.02
CA GLY A 242 -5.50 7.09 19.09
C GLY A 242 -4.17 6.68 18.48
N CYS A 243 -3.13 7.45 18.72
CA CYS A 243 -1.77 7.09 18.36
C CYS A 243 -1.35 5.82 19.10
N ARG A 244 -1.60 4.67 18.52
CA ARG A 244 -1.18 3.36 19.03
C ARG A 244 -0.03 2.80 18.21
N ILE A 245 1.07 3.52 18.10
CA ILE A 245 2.32 2.89 17.69
C ILE A 245 2.78 2.06 18.88
N ARG A 246 2.43 0.79 18.89
CA ARG A 246 2.94 -0.14 19.90
C ARG A 246 4.44 -0.33 19.63
N ARG A 247 5.27 -0.09 20.64
CA ARG A 247 6.64 -0.61 20.64
C ARG A 247 6.54 -2.12 20.43
N ARG A 248 7.12 -2.62 19.34
CA ARG A 248 7.07 -4.05 19.01
C ARG A 248 7.80 -4.87 20.06
N SER A 249 7.15 -5.94 20.54
CA SER A 249 7.84 -7.18 20.92
C SER A 249 8.52 -7.77 19.67
N PRO A 250 9.67 -8.48 19.81
CA PRO A 250 10.39 -9.07 18.68
C PRO A 250 9.44 -9.96 17.86
N ARG A 251 9.53 -9.85 16.55
CA ARG A 251 8.66 -10.56 15.59
C ARG A 251 8.77 -12.07 15.76
N PRO A 252 7.66 -12.82 15.70
CA PRO A 252 7.72 -14.21 15.30
C PRO A 252 8.20 -14.29 13.84
N SER A 253 9.04 -15.27 13.55
CA SER A 253 9.81 -15.45 12.31
C SER A 253 9.01 -15.92 11.08
N TRP A 254 7.73 -15.59 10.95
CA TRP A 254 6.99 -15.91 9.74
C TRP A 254 6.76 -14.66 8.93
N ILE A 255 7.59 -14.55 8.00
CA ILE A 255 7.79 -13.49 7.04
C ILE A 255 7.21 -13.95 5.71
N TRP A 256 6.67 -13.03 5.01
CA TRP A 256 6.39 -13.08 3.59
C TRP A 256 7.44 -13.87 2.80
N THR A 257 7.18 -15.11 2.45
CA THR A 257 7.77 -15.83 1.32
C THR A 257 6.80 -15.76 0.15
#